data_128ef2ea89e6ad7ebae1c69b4dd07331
#
_entry.id   128ef2ea89e6ad7ebae1c69b4dd07331
#
_cell.length_a   1.000
_cell.length_b   1.000
_cell.length_c   1.000
_cell.angle_alpha   90.00
_cell.angle_beta   90.00
_cell.angle_gamma   90.00
#
_symmetry.space_group_name_H-M   'P 1'
#
loop_
_entity.id
_entity.type
_entity.pdbx_description
1 polymer ?
#
loop_
_entity_poly.entity_id
_entity_poly.type
_entity_poly.pdbx_seq_one_letter_code
_entity_poly.pdbx_strand_id
1 'polypeptide(L)'
;LVSLSLNLVRSINFAIFRLPVWGETIASSGVWNTSLPENLSWILLGGGIWVFHWFYMAQGDFGSTLRQVYIYLVAILGGALAGLVALVTSTYNIFHLVFGGLVVDGSAHFLFLGWTIPTILVAATVWLYHQNAVQEEVAQLHERQLSARRIYLYLMSFLGLVTLITGLSVFLGILLNVWIQAAGGVTVVAAGWWQNQLSICLALLIVATPIW
;
A
#
# COMPACT_ATOMS: atom_id res chain seq x y z
N LEU A 1 5.03 -6.80 12.48
CA LEU A 1 5.99 -7.13 11.43
C LEU A 1 5.92 -6.15 10.26
N VAL A 2 4.75 -5.95 9.62
CA VAL A 2 4.60 -5.02 8.48
C VAL A 2 5.05 -3.60 8.83
N SER A 3 4.62 -3.04 9.98
CA SER A 3 5.02 -1.69 10.37
C SER A 3 6.52 -1.57 10.66
N LEU A 4 7.14 -2.66 11.09
CA LEU A 4 8.55 -2.72 11.43
C LEU A 4 9.44 -2.87 10.21
N SER A 5 9.05 -3.72 9.26
CA SER A 5 9.71 -3.78 7.96
C SER A 5 9.56 -2.46 7.20
N LEU A 6 8.40 -1.81 7.27
CA LEU A 6 8.18 -0.47 6.70
C LEU A 6 9.10 0.58 7.32
N ASN A 7 9.27 0.58 8.65
CA ASN A 7 10.16 1.51 9.33
C ASN A 7 11.64 1.24 9.00
N LEU A 8 12.06 -0.02 8.92
CA LEU A 8 13.42 -0.35 8.49
C LEU A 8 13.67 0.12 7.06
N VAL A 9 12.78 -0.19 6.15
CA VAL A 9 12.91 0.22 4.76
C VAL A 9 12.86 1.73 4.64
N ARG A 10 12.02 2.42 5.43
CA ARG A 10 11.99 3.88 5.52
C ARG A 10 13.32 4.43 6.03
N SER A 11 13.94 3.80 7.04
CA SER A 11 15.26 4.20 7.55
C SER A 11 16.36 3.99 6.53
N ILE A 12 16.36 2.88 5.81
CA ILE A 12 17.31 2.58 4.74
C ILE A 12 17.12 3.55 3.56
N ASN A 13 15.89 3.78 3.12
CA ASN A 13 15.61 4.73 2.07
C ASN A 13 15.99 6.16 2.44
N PHE A 14 15.69 6.57 3.66
CA PHE A 14 16.11 7.86 4.16
C PHE A 14 17.65 8.01 4.13
N ALA A 15 18.39 6.95 4.41
CA ALA A 15 19.84 6.93 4.29
C ALA A 15 20.32 6.98 2.83
N ILE A 16 19.63 6.23 1.92
CA ILE A 16 19.99 6.17 0.49
C ILE A 16 19.64 7.48 -0.22
N PHE A 17 18.46 8.05 0.00
CA PHE A 17 18.03 9.30 -0.63
C PHE A 17 18.71 10.55 -0.06
N ARG A 18 19.43 10.42 1.07
CA ARG A 18 20.32 11.45 1.60
C ARG A 18 21.74 11.38 1.05
N LEU A 19 22.04 10.44 0.18
CA LEU A 19 23.33 10.45 -0.51
C LEU A 19 23.44 11.71 -1.37
N PRO A 20 24.64 12.33 -1.42
CA PRO A 20 24.86 13.61 -2.12
C PRO A 20 24.55 13.58 -3.62
N VAL A 21 24.24 12.41 -4.17
CA VAL A 21 23.75 12.23 -5.54
C VAL A 21 22.47 13.03 -5.84
N TRP A 22 21.66 13.38 -4.83
CA TRP A 22 20.40 14.11 -4.95
C TRP A 22 20.51 15.59 -4.52
N GLY A 23 21.70 16.08 -4.28
CA GLY A 23 21.94 17.51 -4.09
C GLY A 23 21.61 18.11 -2.72
N GLU A 24 21.16 17.33 -1.76
CA GLU A 24 20.87 17.82 -0.41
C GLU A 24 21.89 17.33 0.61
N THR A 25 22.74 18.26 1.05
CA THR A 25 23.54 18.11 2.28
C THR A 25 22.64 18.38 3.49
N ILE A 26 21.79 17.44 3.86
CA ILE A 26 21.07 17.53 5.13
C ILE A 26 22.03 17.08 6.23
N ALA A 27 22.34 18.01 7.14
CA ALA A 27 23.10 17.74 8.34
C ALA A 27 22.51 16.54 9.09
N SER A 28 23.19 15.48 9.02
CA SER A 28 23.33 14.35 9.91
C SER A 28 22.24 14.04 10.93
N SER A 29 21.47 13.06 10.68
CA SER A 29 21.47 11.92 11.58
C SER A 29 21.96 10.73 10.74
N GLY A 30 23.10 10.18 11.03
CA GLY A 30 23.68 9.08 10.26
C GLY A 30 22.69 7.91 10.15
N VAL A 31 22.98 6.94 9.29
CA VAL A 31 22.24 5.67 9.16
C VAL A 31 21.96 5.02 10.54
N TRP A 32 22.80 5.32 11.51
CA TRP A 32 22.77 4.88 12.90
C TRP A 32 22.02 5.85 13.83
N ASN A 33 20.91 6.38 13.39
CA ASN A 33 20.01 7.07 14.31
C ASN A 33 19.31 6.04 15.24
N THR A 34 18.70 6.52 16.32
CA THR A 34 18.02 5.67 17.31
C THR A 34 16.94 4.76 16.72
N SER A 35 16.37 5.12 15.59
CA SER A 35 15.29 4.35 14.95
C SER A 35 15.80 3.10 14.22
N LEU A 36 17.03 3.07 13.71
CA LEU A 36 17.54 1.91 13.00
C LEU A 36 17.80 0.69 13.93
N PRO A 37 18.53 0.84 15.06
CA PRO A 37 18.68 -0.25 16.02
C PRO A 37 17.35 -0.75 16.59
N GLU A 38 16.41 0.14 16.87
CA GLU A 38 15.08 -0.21 17.34
C GLU A 38 14.32 -1.04 16.29
N ASN A 39 14.27 -0.58 15.05
CA ASN A 39 13.61 -1.31 13.96
C ASN A 39 14.25 -2.68 13.68
N LEU A 40 15.59 -2.76 13.73
CA LEU A 40 16.32 -4.02 13.61
C LEU A 40 15.98 -4.98 14.75
N SER A 41 15.95 -4.50 16.00
CA SER A 41 15.56 -5.31 17.16
C SER A 41 14.16 -5.89 16.99
N TRP A 42 13.21 -5.08 16.56
CA TRP A 42 11.86 -5.56 16.30
C TRP A 42 11.77 -6.56 15.14
N ILE A 43 12.55 -6.38 14.07
CA ILE A 43 12.58 -7.33 12.95
C ILE A 43 13.19 -8.66 13.40
N LEU A 44 14.28 -8.62 14.14
CA LEU A 44 14.92 -9.84 14.65
C LEU A 44 14.02 -10.60 15.63
N LEU A 45 13.42 -9.91 16.60
CA LEU A 45 12.51 -10.52 17.55
C LEU A 45 11.21 -10.98 16.89
N GLY A 46 10.55 -10.08 16.19
CA GLY A 46 9.28 -10.39 15.52
C GLY A 46 9.44 -11.40 14.39
N GLY A 47 10.51 -11.28 13.60
CA GLY A 47 10.84 -12.22 12.55
C GLY A 47 11.22 -13.59 13.12
N GLY A 48 12.03 -13.62 14.17
CA GLY A 48 12.39 -14.86 14.86
C GLY A 48 11.18 -15.58 15.44
N ILE A 49 10.30 -14.87 16.13
CA ILE A 49 9.04 -15.42 16.66
C ILE A 49 8.15 -15.91 15.53
N TRP A 50 8.03 -15.14 14.44
CA TRP A 50 7.23 -15.53 13.28
C TRP A 50 7.78 -16.78 12.61
N VAL A 51 9.10 -16.86 12.36
CA VAL A 51 9.77 -18.03 11.77
C VAL A 51 9.55 -19.27 12.64
N PHE A 52 9.76 -19.14 13.96
CA PHE A 52 9.54 -20.24 14.89
C PHE A 52 8.09 -20.70 14.87
N HIS A 53 7.13 -19.76 14.97
CA HIS A 53 5.71 -20.10 14.95
C HIS A 53 5.29 -20.75 13.62
N TRP A 54 5.70 -20.16 12.49
CA TRP A 54 5.28 -20.60 11.17
C TRP A 54 5.89 -21.94 10.76
N PHE A 55 7.22 -22.10 10.96
CA PHE A 55 7.94 -23.28 10.49
C PHE A 55 8.02 -24.41 11.50
N TYR A 56 7.80 -24.14 12.79
CA TYR A 56 7.85 -25.18 13.81
C TYR A 56 6.48 -25.52 14.39
N MET A 57 5.73 -24.53 14.86
CA MET A 57 4.45 -24.80 15.54
C MET A 57 3.31 -25.08 14.55
N ALA A 58 3.28 -24.39 13.43
CA ALA A 58 2.18 -24.47 12.46
C ALA A 58 2.39 -25.56 11.40
N GLN A 59 3.52 -26.28 11.38
CA GLN A 59 3.81 -27.31 10.37
C GLN A 59 2.82 -28.47 10.35
N GLY A 60 2.25 -28.83 11.49
CA GLY A 60 1.28 -29.94 11.62
C GLY A 60 -0.18 -29.52 11.47
N ASP A 61 -0.46 -28.23 11.35
CA ASP A 61 -1.82 -27.69 11.45
C ASP A 61 -2.45 -27.36 10.09
N PHE A 62 -2.13 -28.20 9.10
CA PHE A 62 -2.69 -28.06 7.75
C PHE A 62 -4.22 -28.21 7.78
N GLY A 63 -4.92 -27.21 7.21
CA GLY A 63 -6.39 -27.21 7.12
C GLY A 63 -7.10 -26.70 8.37
N SER A 64 -6.39 -26.24 9.41
CA SER A 64 -7.05 -25.61 10.56
C SER A 64 -7.68 -24.25 10.17
N THR A 65 -8.82 -23.96 10.77
CA THR A 65 -9.52 -22.67 10.55
C THR A 65 -8.65 -21.49 10.93
N LEU A 66 -7.87 -21.58 12.00
CA LEU A 66 -7.00 -20.51 12.47
C LEU A 66 -5.89 -20.21 11.47
N ARG A 67 -5.25 -21.24 10.90
CA ARG A 67 -4.22 -21.08 9.87
C ARG A 67 -4.80 -20.44 8.60
N GLN A 68 -6.00 -20.87 8.19
CA GLN A 68 -6.69 -20.28 7.03
C GLN A 68 -7.05 -18.80 7.27
N VAL A 69 -7.59 -18.46 8.44
CA VAL A 69 -7.88 -17.07 8.82
C VAL A 69 -6.61 -16.24 8.80
N TYR A 70 -5.51 -16.74 9.36
CA TYR A 70 -4.22 -16.02 9.33
C TYR A 70 -3.76 -15.78 7.90
N ILE A 71 -3.73 -16.80 7.05
CA ILE A 71 -3.25 -16.68 5.66
C ILE A 71 -4.12 -15.70 4.87
N TYR A 72 -5.44 -15.88 4.86
CA TYR A 72 -6.32 -15.07 4.02
C TYR A 72 -6.58 -13.67 4.56
N LEU A 73 -6.85 -13.52 5.85
CA LEU A 73 -7.27 -12.24 6.42
C LEU A 73 -6.08 -11.41 6.93
N VAL A 74 -5.08 -12.05 7.54
CA VAL A 74 -3.94 -11.28 8.08
C VAL A 74 -2.87 -11.07 7.03
N ALA A 75 -2.38 -12.14 6.37
CA ALA A 75 -1.26 -12.03 5.46
C ALA A 75 -1.69 -11.50 4.08
N ILE A 76 -2.64 -12.16 3.41
CA ILE A 76 -3.01 -11.81 2.03
C ILE A 76 -3.81 -10.50 2.01
N LEU A 77 -4.88 -10.38 2.78
CA LEU A 77 -5.71 -9.17 2.82
C LEU A 77 -4.93 -7.98 3.41
N GLY A 78 -4.18 -8.19 4.49
CA GLY A 78 -3.36 -7.14 5.10
C GLY A 78 -2.26 -6.64 4.15
N GLY A 79 -1.58 -7.56 3.45
CA GLY A 79 -0.62 -7.22 2.40
C GLY A 79 -1.27 -6.46 1.24
N ALA A 80 -2.43 -6.93 0.76
CA ALA A 80 -3.16 -6.28 -0.32
C ALA A 80 -3.60 -4.85 0.05
N LEU A 81 -4.11 -4.63 1.28
CA LEU A 81 -4.48 -3.30 1.77
C LEU A 81 -3.29 -2.35 1.84
N ALA A 82 -2.16 -2.80 2.41
CA ALA A 82 -0.96 -1.99 2.47
C ALA A 82 -0.43 -1.65 1.07
N GLY A 83 -0.41 -2.63 0.17
CA GLY A 83 -0.02 -2.45 -1.22
C GLY A 83 -0.95 -1.48 -1.97
N LEU A 84 -2.26 -1.60 -1.78
CA LEU A 84 -3.27 -0.72 -2.37
C LEU A 84 -3.05 0.75 -1.95
N VAL A 85 -2.88 1.01 -0.65
CA VAL A 85 -2.62 2.36 -0.15
C VAL A 85 -1.34 2.93 -0.76
N ALA A 86 -0.27 2.13 -0.82
CA ALA A 86 1.00 2.55 -1.40
C ALA A 86 0.89 2.81 -2.92
N LEU A 87 0.16 1.96 -3.66
CA LEU A 87 -0.10 2.14 -5.10
C LEU A 87 -0.93 3.38 -5.38
N VAL A 88 -2.04 3.59 -4.64
CA VAL A 88 -2.86 4.80 -4.78
C VAL A 88 -2.04 6.05 -4.51
N THR A 89 -1.24 6.05 -3.43
CA THR A 89 -0.38 7.20 -3.11
C THR A 89 0.66 7.45 -4.19
N SER A 90 1.31 6.42 -4.70
CA SER A 90 2.31 6.57 -5.78
C SER A 90 1.67 7.10 -7.05
N THR A 91 0.56 6.50 -7.46
CA THR A 91 -0.17 6.90 -8.67
C THR A 91 -0.70 8.33 -8.57
N TYR A 92 -1.25 8.71 -7.40
CA TYR A 92 -1.68 10.08 -7.12
C TYR A 92 -0.54 11.08 -7.28
N ASN A 93 0.62 10.84 -6.65
CA ASN A 93 1.74 11.77 -6.71
C ASN A 93 2.33 11.89 -8.12
N ILE A 94 2.35 10.79 -8.88
CA ILE A 94 2.79 10.81 -10.28
C ILE A 94 1.85 11.69 -11.13
N PHE A 95 0.53 11.48 -11.02
CA PHE A 95 -0.43 12.30 -11.78
C PHE A 95 -0.44 13.76 -11.32
N HIS A 96 -0.29 14.00 -10.02
CA HIS A 96 -0.22 15.37 -9.49
C HIS A 96 0.99 16.12 -10.07
N LEU A 97 2.13 15.45 -10.24
CA LEU A 97 3.28 16.02 -10.93
C LEU A 97 3.01 16.25 -12.42
N VAL A 98 2.41 15.27 -13.12
CA VAL A 98 2.10 15.35 -14.54
C VAL A 98 1.14 16.50 -14.86
N PHE A 99 0.16 16.76 -13.98
CA PHE A 99 -0.80 17.85 -14.16
C PHE A 99 -0.29 19.21 -13.67
N GLY A 100 0.98 19.33 -13.29
CA GLY A 100 1.57 20.59 -12.86
C GLY A 100 1.06 21.06 -11.48
N GLY A 101 0.70 20.13 -10.61
CA GLY A 101 0.38 20.44 -9.22
C GLY A 101 1.55 21.14 -8.52
N LEU A 102 1.26 21.89 -7.45
CA LEU A 102 2.27 22.60 -6.66
C LEU A 102 3.30 21.63 -6.12
N VAL A 103 4.46 21.61 -6.71
CA VAL A 103 5.63 20.85 -6.24
C VAL A 103 6.38 21.77 -5.27
N VAL A 104 6.38 21.44 -3.99
CA VAL A 104 6.98 22.27 -2.93
C VAL A 104 8.47 22.33 -3.12
N ASP A 105 9.24 21.51 -3.50
CA ASP A 105 10.64 21.47 -3.90
C ASP A 105 10.93 20.19 -4.67
N GLY A 106 11.72 20.23 -5.73
CA GLY A 106 11.89 19.10 -6.65
C GLY A 106 12.25 17.77 -5.96
N SER A 107 13.07 17.79 -4.94
CA SER A 107 13.47 16.60 -4.17
C SER A 107 12.40 16.16 -3.15
N ALA A 108 11.74 17.11 -2.51
CA ALA A 108 10.71 16.81 -1.51
C ALA A 108 9.48 16.12 -2.12
N HIS A 109 9.19 16.38 -3.40
CA HIS A 109 8.11 15.70 -4.10
C HIS A 109 8.27 14.17 -4.13
N PHE A 110 9.49 13.67 -4.23
CA PHE A 110 9.78 12.24 -4.33
C PHE A 110 9.93 11.52 -2.97
N LEU A 111 9.76 12.22 -1.85
CA LEU A 111 9.86 11.59 -0.52
C LEU A 111 8.83 10.47 -0.31
N PHE A 112 7.68 10.50 -1.00
CA PHE A 112 6.70 9.43 -0.94
C PHE A 112 7.26 8.09 -1.44
N LEU A 113 8.19 8.08 -2.39
CA LEU A 113 8.81 6.86 -2.91
C LEU A 113 9.57 6.11 -1.80
N GLY A 114 10.11 6.83 -0.83
CA GLY A 114 10.83 6.26 0.30
C GLY A 114 10.02 5.30 1.16
N TRP A 115 8.70 5.39 1.16
CA TRP A 115 7.85 4.45 1.88
C TRP A 115 6.95 3.62 0.94
N THR A 116 6.53 4.14 -0.20
CA THR A 116 5.61 3.42 -1.08
C THR A 116 6.27 2.28 -1.82
N ILE A 117 7.47 2.47 -2.38
CA ILE A 117 8.20 1.39 -3.07
C ILE A 117 8.44 0.19 -2.14
N PRO A 118 9.03 0.39 -0.95
CA PRO A 118 9.23 -0.71 -0.02
C PRO A 118 7.93 -1.38 0.42
N THR A 119 6.88 -0.60 0.65
CA THR A 119 5.58 -1.15 1.02
C THR A 119 5.04 -2.04 -0.09
N ILE A 120 5.12 -1.61 -1.35
CA ILE A 120 4.68 -2.41 -2.50
C ILE A 120 5.50 -3.70 -2.60
N LEU A 121 6.83 -3.63 -2.44
CA LEU A 121 7.70 -4.81 -2.51
C LEU A 121 7.40 -5.81 -1.39
N VAL A 122 7.28 -5.34 -0.15
CA VAL A 122 6.92 -6.19 1.00
C VAL A 122 5.52 -6.78 0.83
N ALA A 123 4.55 -5.96 0.45
CA ALA A 123 3.18 -6.40 0.22
C ALA A 123 3.10 -7.47 -0.88
N ALA A 124 3.79 -7.26 -2.00
CA ALA A 124 3.87 -8.22 -3.09
C ALA A 124 4.55 -9.52 -2.65
N THR A 125 5.65 -9.44 -1.91
CA THR A 125 6.36 -10.62 -1.41
C THR A 125 5.50 -11.42 -0.43
N VAL A 126 4.85 -10.76 0.52
CA VAL A 126 3.93 -11.39 1.48
C VAL A 126 2.77 -12.04 0.74
N TRP A 127 2.17 -11.33 -0.22
CA TRP A 127 1.06 -11.81 -1.00
C TRP A 127 1.44 -13.05 -1.83
N LEU A 128 2.53 -12.99 -2.59
CA LEU A 128 3.02 -14.10 -3.42
C LEU A 128 3.38 -15.33 -2.57
N TYR A 129 4.10 -15.13 -1.48
CA TYR A 129 4.49 -16.22 -0.59
C TYR A 129 3.26 -16.96 -0.03
N HIS A 130 2.26 -16.21 0.48
CA HIS A 130 1.08 -16.84 1.07
C HIS A 130 0.13 -17.40 0.01
N GLN A 131 0.09 -16.84 -1.19
CA GLN A 131 -0.64 -17.46 -2.31
C GLN A 131 -0.05 -18.83 -2.69
N ASN A 132 1.26 -18.96 -2.72
CA ASN A 132 1.91 -20.24 -2.98
C ASN A 132 1.61 -21.25 -1.85
N ALA A 133 1.69 -20.82 -0.59
CA ALA A 133 1.33 -21.66 0.54
C ALA A 133 -0.12 -22.15 0.48
N VAL A 134 -1.05 -21.30 0.04
CA VAL A 134 -2.45 -21.67 -0.18
C VAL A 134 -2.58 -22.71 -1.29
N GLN A 135 -1.88 -22.53 -2.41
CA GLN A 135 -1.95 -23.49 -3.54
C GLN A 135 -1.45 -24.89 -3.12
N GLU A 136 -0.39 -24.96 -2.33
CA GLU A 136 0.11 -26.22 -1.79
C GLU A 136 -0.89 -26.89 -0.85
N GLU A 137 -1.54 -26.10 0.02
CA GLU A 137 -2.58 -26.62 0.93
C GLU A 137 -3.84 -27.10 0.19
N VAL A 138 -4.28 -26.35 -0.85
CA VAL A 138 -5.43 -26.72 -1.69
C VAL A 138 -5.19 -28.04 -2.41
N ALA A 139 -3.96 -28.30 -2.85
CA ALA A 139 -3.63 -29.56 -3.51
C ALA A 139 -3.75 -30.78 -2.57
N GLN A 140 -3.65 -30.56 -1.25
CA GLN A 140 -3.70 -31.63 -0.23
C GLN A 140 -5.09 -31.85 0.38
N LEU A 141 -5.98 -30.85 0.36
CA LEU A 141 -7.24 -30.84 1.11
C LEU A 141 -8.46 -30.51 0.21
N HIS A 142 -9.17 -31.55 -0.24
CA HIS A 142 -10.19 -31.44 -1.31
C HIS A 142 -11.49 -30.67 -1.01
N GLU A 143 -11.93 -30.38 0.21
CA GLU A 143 -13.29 -29.84 0.43
C GLU A 143 -13.49 -28.72 1.46
N ARG A 144 -12.63 -28.54 2.45
CA ARG A 144 -12.87 -27.61 3.58
C ARG A 144 -12.47 -26.14 3.38
N GLN A 145 -11.77 -25.82 2.32
CA GLN A 145 -11.12 -24.52 2.14
C GLN A 145 -12.01 -23.39 1.58
N LEU A 146 -13.25 -23.67 1.26
CA LEU A 146 -14.12 -22.75 0.52
C LEU A 146 -14.54 -21.49 1.32
N SER A 147 -14.62 -21.57 2.66
CA SER A 147 -15.17 -20.47 3.46
C SER A 147 -14.23 -19.27 3.60
N ALA A 148 -13.00 -19.48 4.02
CA ALA A 148 -12.04 -18.37 4.24
C ALA A 148 -11.64 -17.70 2.91
N ARG A 149 -11.46 -18.47 1.84
CA ARG A 149 -11.23 -17.95 0.50
C ARG A 149 -12.40 -17.12 -0.02
N ARG A 150 -13.63 -17.54 0.21
CA ARG A 150 -14.83 -16.76 -0.18
C ARG A 150 -14.89 -15.44 0.57
N ILE A 151 -14.67 -15.46 1.89
CA ILE A 151 -14.64 -14.24 2.70
C ILE A 151 -13.58 -13.27 2.17
N TYR A 152 -12.37 -13.77 1.91
CA TYR A 152 -11.31 -12.96 1.32
C TYR A 152 -11.74 -12.33 -0.02
N LEU A 153 -12.29 -13.12 -0.95
CA LEU A 153 -12.73 -12.61 -2.25
C LEU A 153 -13.83 -11.55 -2.12
N TYR A 154 -14.81 -11.74 -1.22
CA TYR A 154 -15.84 -10.73 -0.97
C TYR A 154 -15.26 -9.45 -0.36
N LEU A 155 -14.33 -9.57 0.58
CA LEU A 155 -13.68 -8.40 1.17
C LEU A 155 -12.85 -7.64 0.14
N MET A 156 -12.08 -8.34 -0.69
CA MET A 156 -11.30 -7.71 -1.77
C MET A 156 -12.20 -7.04 -2.79
N SER A 157 -13.25 -7.71 -3.25
CA SER A 157 -14.23 -7.13 -4.17
C SER A 157 -14.94 -5.91 -3.55
N PHE A 158 -15.32 -5.98 -2.29
CA PHE A 158 -15.92 -4.86 -1.57
C PHE A 158 -14.96 -3.65 -1.49
N LEU A 159 -13.69 -3.89 -1.14
CA LEU A 159 -12.67 -2.83 -1.11
C LEU A 159 -12.43 -2.21 -2.49
N GLY A 160 -12.32 -3.05 -3.51
CA GLY A 160 -12.21 -2.58 -4.90
C GLY A 160 -13.41 -1.73 -5.30
N LEU A 161 -14.63 -2.18 -4.99
CA LEU A 161 -15.87 -1.47 -5.29
C LEU A 161 -15.94 -0.12 -4.55
N VAL A 162 -15.64 -0.08 -3.24
CA VAL A 162 -15.63 1.16 -2.46
C VAL A 162 -14.62 2.15 -3.04
N THR A 163 -13.41 1.68 -3.37
CA THR A 163 -12.36 2.51 -3.97
C THR A 163 -12.80 3.05 -5.33
N LEU A 164 -13.43 2.22 -6.16
CA LEU A 164 -13.95 2.59 -7.47
C LEU A 164 -15.09 3.61 -7.38
N ILE A 165 -16.07 3.39 -6.49
CA ILE A 165 -17.17 4.34 -6.24
C ILE A 165 -16.62 5.67 -5.76
N THR A 166 -15.61 5.66 -4.88
CA THR A 166 -14.96 6.89 -4.41
C THR A 166 -14.31 7.65 -5.57
N GLY A 167 -13.57 6.94 -6.43
CA GLY A 167 -12.97 7.54 -7.63
C GLY A 167 -14.01 8.14 -8.59
N LEU A 168 -15.11 7.41 -8.84
CA LEU A 168 -16.22 7.92 -9.67
C LEU A 168 -16.91 9.12 -9.03
N SER A 169 -17.10 9.14 -7.72
CA SER A 169 -17.68 10.27 -7.01
C SER A 169 -16.83 11.53 -7.15
N VAL A 170 -15.52 11.40 -7.05
CA VAL A 170 -14.58 12.52 -7.29
C VAL A 170 -14.69 12.99 -8.74
N PHE A 171 -14.75 12.08 -9.70
CA PHE A 171 -14.92 12.40 -11.11
C PHE A 171 -16.21 13.17 -11.39
N LEU A 172 -17.34 12.71 -10.87
CA LEU A 172 -18.62 13.40 -10.97
C LEU A 172 -18.56 14.80 -10.33
N GLY A 173 -17.87 14.94 -9.20
CA GLY A 173 -17.63 16.23 -8.55
C GLY A 173 -16.88 17.21 -9.45
N ILE A 174 -15.88 16.75 -10.19
CA ILE A 174 -15.16 17.56 -11.19
C ILE A 174 -16.13 18.01 -12.31
N LEU A 175 -16.87 17.06 -12.88
CA LEU A 175 -17.82 17.36 -13.96
C LEU A 175 -18.89 18.37 -13.54
N LEU A 176 -19.46 18.21 -12.34
CA LEU A 176 -20.46 19.12 -11.80
C LEU A 176 -19.87 20.53 -11.58
N ASN A 177 -18.65 20.63 -11.04
CA ASN A 177 -17.99 21.93 -10.87
C ASN A 177 -17.76 22.63 -12.20
N VAL A 178 -17.26 21.91 -13.21
CA VAL A 178 -17.06 22.46 -14.57
C VAL A 178 -18.39 22.90 -15.16
N TRP A 179 -19.44 22.12 -15.01
CA TRP A 179 -20.76 22.44 -15.53
C TRP A 179 -21.39 23.67 -14.86
N ILE A 180 -21.30 23.77 -13.51
CA ILE A 180 -21.81 24.93 -12.74
C ILE A 180 -21.06 26.20 -13.16
N GLN A 181 -19.74 26.14 -13.33
CA GLN A 181 -18.95 27.27 -13.79
C GLN A 181 -19.34 27.71 -15.20
N ALA A 182 -19.55 26.76 -16.11
CA ALA A 182 -19.98 27.03 -17.49
C ALA A 182 -21.39 27.63 -17.53
N ALA A 183 -22.27 27.29 -16.58
CA ALA A 183 -23.61 27.85 -16.43
C ALA A 183 -23.64 29.23 -15.74
N GLY A 184 -22.50 29.85 -15.46
CA GLY A 184 -22.41 31.18 -14.82
C GLY A 184 -22.57 31.13 -13.30
N GLY A 185 -22.52 29.93 -12.67
CA GLY A 185 -22.50 29.77 -11.23
C GLY A 185 -21.15 30.16 -10.63
N VAL A 186 -21.18 30.66 -9.40
CA VAL A 186 -19.96 30.99 -8.63
C VAL A 186 -19.56 29.77 -7.83
N THR A 187 -18.44 29.16 -8.18
CA THR A 187 -17.81 28.13 -7.34
C THR A 187 -16.56 28.72 -6.69
N VAL A 188 -16.50 28.66 -5.35
CA VAL A 188 -15.30 29.08 -4.63
C VAL A 188 -14.32 27.93 -4.60
N VAL A 189 -13.50 27.82 -5.64
CA VAL A 189 -12.46 26.79 -5.71
C VAL A 189 -11.08 27.44 -5.78
N ALA A 190 -10.12 26.88 -5.07
CA ALA A 190 -8.74 27.34 -5.11
C ALA A 190 -8.12 27.14 -6.49
N ALA A 191 -7.16 28.00 -6.87
CA ALA A 191 -6.39 27.79 -8.07
C ALA A 191 -5.73 26.40 -8.04
N GLY A 192 -5.81 25.65 -9.15
CA GLY A 192 -5.22 24.31 -9.23
C GLY A 192 -6.03 23.20 -8.55
N TRP A 193 -7.26 23.45 -8.11
CA TRP A 193 -8.11 22.44 -7.46
C TRP A 193 -8.31 21.18 -8.31
N TRP A 194 -8.45 21.34 -9.60
CA TRP A 194 -8.73 20.25 -10.53
C TRP A 194 -7.55 19.28 -10.66
N GLN A 195 -6.29 19.75 -10.56
CA GLN A 195 -5.10 18.89 -10.62
C GLN A 195 -5.13 17.87 -9.50
N ASN A 196 -5.40 18.32 -8.27
CA ASN A 196 -5.49 17.46 -7.10
C ASN A 196 -6.65 16.45 -7.24
N GLN A 197 -7.84 16.94 -7.63
CA GLN A 197 -9.03 16.10 -7.77
C GLN A 197 -8.87 15.06 -8.88
N LEU A 198 -8.32 15.46 -10.03
CA LEU A 198 -8.10 14.56 -11.17
C LEU A 198 -7.02 13.51 -10.84
N SER A 199 -5.96 13.90 -10.14
CA SER A 199 -4.90 12.98 -9.71
C SER A 199 -5.44 11.90 -8.80
N ILE A 200 -6.23 12.25 -7.77
CA ILE A 200 -6.81 11.26 -6.85
C ILE A 200 -7.87 10.39 -7.55
N CYS A 201 -8.68 10.98 -8.41
CA CYS A 201 -9.66 10.27 -9.22
C CYS A 201 -8.99 9.17 -10.05
N LEU A 202 -7.98 9.52 -10.85
CA LEU A 202 -7.26 8.58 -11.69
C LEU A 202 -6.52 7.52 -10.87
N ALA A 203 -5.89 7.92 -9.76
CA ALA A 203 -5.23 6.98 -8.88
C ALA A 203 -6.19 5.91 -8.33
N LEU A 204 -7.36 6.33 -7.86
CA LEU A 204 -8.37 5.42 -7.33
C LEU A 204 -8.93 4.51 -8.43
N LEU A 205 -9.26 5.04 -9.60
CA LEU A 205 -9.83 4.26 -10.70
C LEU A 205 -8.83 3.25 -11.25
N ILE A 206 -7.58 3.66 -11.50
CA ILE A 206 -6.55 2.78 -12.07
C ILE A 206 -6.20 1.64 -11.12
N VAL A 207 -6.08 1.95 -9.82
CA VAL A 207 -5.72 0.94 -8.83
C VAL A 207 -6.89 0.03 -8.45
N ALA A 208 -8.11 0.55 -8.42
CA ALA A 208 -9.29 -0.24 -8.07
C ALA A 208 -9.73 -1.22 -9.16
N THR A 209 -9.59 -0.85 -10.45
CA THR A 209 -10.08 -1.64 -11.58
C THR A 209 -9.55 -3.09 -11.59
N PRO A 210 -8.26 -3.37 -11.40
CA PRO A 210 -7.77 -4.75 -11.39
C PRO A 210 -8.11 -5.53 -10.11
N ILE A 211 -8.58 -4.85 -9.07
CA ILE A 211 -8.91 -5.48 -7.78
C ILE A 211 -10.36 -5.94 -7.76
N TRP A 212 -11.23 -5.22 -8.46
CA TRP A 212 -12.66 -5.53 -8.60
C TRP A 212 -12.90 -6.48 -9.78
#